data_9faec7b21153ef129a4462f5572b363c
#
_entry.id   9faec7b21153ef129a4462f5572b363c
#
_cell.length_a   1.000
_cell.length_b   1.000
_cell.length_c   1.000
_cell.angle_alpha   90.00
_cell.angle_beta   90.00
_cell.angle_gamma   90.00
#
_symmetry.space_group_name_H-M   'P 1'
#
loop_
_entity.id
_entity.type
_entity.pdbx_description
1 polymer ?
#
loop_
_entity_poly.entity_id
_entity_poly.type
_entity_poly.pdbx_seq_one_letter_code
_entity_poly.pdbx_strand_id
1 'polypeptide(L)'
;MNLTRELMYEILQPEGWAKPIGYSNGIAARGRLVFIGGQVGWNGQQQWETDDFAGQVRQTLENIVAILAEAGAGPQHITTMTWYFTSKAEYLANLKGLGQAYRDVIGKHFPAMAAVEVTALVEDRAKVEIQAMAVVPD
;
A
#
# COMPACT_ATOMS: atom_id res chain seq x y z
N MET A 1 -7.36 3.60 25.62
CA MET A 1 -7.28 2.94 24.33
C MET A 1 -7.85 3.87 23.26
N ASN A 2 -7.09 4.09 22.20
CA ASN A 2 -7.42 5.07 21.20
C ASN A 2 -7.86 4.44 19.89
N LEU A 3 -8.99 3.77 19.93
CA LEU A 3 -9.64 3.34 18.71
C LEU A 3 -10.51 4.49 18.22
N THR A 4 -10.28 4.93 17.00
CA THR A 4 -11.19 5.88 16.39
C THR A 4 -12.44 5.12 15.94
N ARG A 5 -13.61 5.74 16.12
CA ARG A 5 -14.86 5.10 15.72
C ARG A 5 -14.89 4.78 14.23
N GLU A 6 -14.33 5.67 13.44
CA GLU A 6 -14.34 5.56 11.98
C GLU A 6 -13.39 4.50 11.47
N LEU A 7 -12.28 4.29 12.15
CA LEU A 7 -11.24 3.38 11.69
C LEU A 7 -11.27 2.04 12.41
N MET A 8 -11.71 2.03 13.68
CA MET A 8 -11.81 0.79 14.47
C MET A 8 -10.50 0.00 14.48
N TYR A 9 -9.36 0.69 14.51
CA TYR A 9 -8.07 0.03 14.58
C TYR A 9 -7.17 0.66 15.62
N GLU A 10 -6.15 -0.09 16.01
CA GLU A 10 -5.15 0.32 16.97
C GLU A 10 -3.77 0.09 16.37
N ILE A 11 -2.91 1.11 16.45
CA ILE A 11 -1.52 0.96 16.03
C ILE A 11 -0.73 0.33 17.16
N LEU A 12 -0.04 -0.76 16.87
CA LEU A 12 0.71 -1.52 17.86
C LEU A 12 2.17 -1.07 17.83
N GLN A 13 2.58 -0.38 18.89
CA GLN A 13 3.93 0.15 19.00
C GLN A 13 4.45 -0.16 20.42
N PRO A 14 5.34 -1.15 20.55
CA PRO A 14 5.89 -1.48 21.87
C PRO A 14 6.60 -0.27 22.50
N GLU A 15 6.44 -0.14 23.81
CA GLU A 15 7.07 0.95 24.54
C GLU A 15 8.60 0.87 24.42
N GLY A 16 9.22 2.02 24.16
CA GLY A 16 10.68 2.10 24.04
C GLY A 16 11.24 1.78 22.66
N TRP A 17 10.41 1.29 21.73
CA TRP A 17 10.86 1.03 20.37
C TRP A 17 11.02 2.34 19.60
N ALA A 18 11.98 2.35 18.69
CA ALA A 18 12.15 3.47 17.78
C ALA A 18 10.88 3.67 16.95
N LYS A 19 10.52 4.93 16.73
CA LYS A 19 9.32 5.26 15.94
C LYS A 19 9.53 4.85 14.49
N PRO A 20 8.62 4.05 13.91
CA PRO A 20 8.73 3.70 12.49
C PRO A 20 8.42 4.91 11.61
N ILE A 21 9.07 4.97 10.45
CA ILE A 21 8.89 6.07 9.50
C ILE A 21 8.33 5.48 8.22
N GLY A 22 7.13 5.94 7.82
CA GLY A 22 6.48 5.52 6.60
C GLY A 22 5.77 4.17 6.67
N TYR A 23 5.66 3.59 7.87
CA TYR A 23 4.94 2.33 8.10
C TYR A 23 4.59 2.22 9.58
N SER A 24 3.77 1.23 9.92
CA SER A 24 3.50 0.85 11.32
C SER A 24 4.07 -0.54 11.56
N ASN A 25 4.49 -0.81 12.80
CA ASN A 25 4.99 -2.14 13.16
C ASN A 25 3.87 -3.18 13.19
N GLY A 26 2.68 -2.78 13.62
CA GLY A 26 1.54 -3.65 13.63
C GLY A 26 0.25 -2.86 13.70
N ILE A 27 -0.84 -3.48 13.29
CA ILE A 27 -2.18 -2.92 13.40
C ILE A 27 -3.12 -4.02 13.86
N ALA A 28 -3.94 -3.71 14.87
CA ALA A 28 -5.06 -4.55 15.25
C ALA A 28 -6.34 -3.84 14.81
N ALA A 29 -7.26 -4.60 14.22
CA ALA A 29 -8.49 -4.01 13.70
C ALA A 29 -9.64 -5.00 13.83
N ARG A 30 -10.85 -4.47 13.81
CA ARG A 30 -12.09 -5.24 13.87
C ARG A 30 -13.04 -4.75 12.80
N GLY A 31 -13.67 -5.68 12.10
CA GLY A 31 -14.62 -5.33 11.08
C GLY A 31 -14.65 -6.36 9.95
N ARG A 32 -15.15 -5.92 8.78
CA ARG A 32 -15.20 -6.75 7.58
C ARG A 32 -13.86 -6.75 6.89
N LEU A 33 -13.36 -7.95 6.58
CA LEU A 33 -12.06 -8.11 5.93
C LEU A 33 -12.19 -7.92 4.41
N VAL A 34 -11.27 -7.17 3.83
CA VAL A 34 -11.20 -6.97 2.38
C VAL A 34 -9.78 -7.35 1.94
N PHE A 35 -9.70 -8.28 1.00
CA PHE A 35 -8.43 -8.78 0.49
C PHE A 35 -8.23 -8.24 -0.92
N ILE A 36 -7.14 -7.49 -1.12
CA ILE A 36 -6.79 -6.91 -2.42
C ILE A 36 -5.68 -7.76 -3.03
N GLY A 37 -5.96 -8.39 -4.17
CA GLY A 37 -4.95 -9.15 -4.89
C GLY A 37 -3.82 -8.26 -5.37
N GLY A 38 -2.67 -8.84 -5.69
CA GLY A 38 -1.52 -8.08 -6.17
C GLY A 38 -1.89 -7.21 -7.37
N GLN A 39 -1.60 -5.93 -7.26
CA GLN A 39 -1.85 -4.94 -8.32
C GLN A 39 -0.54 -4.47 -8.89
N VAL A 40 -0.49 -4.32 -10.20
CA VAL A 40 0.67 -3.75 -10.89
C VAL A 40 0.29 -2.38 -11.45
N GLY A 41 1.26 -1.70 -12.07
CA GLY A 41 1.09 -0.32 -12.49
C GLY A 41 0.42 -0.13 -13.85
N TRP A 42 -0.48 -1.02 -14.26
CA TRP A 42 -1.31 -0.83 -15.44
C TRP A 42 -2.66 -0.19 -15.06
N ASN A 43 -3.36 0.38 -16.07
CA ASN A 43 -4.66 0.98 -15.82
C ASN A 43 -5.78 -0.08 -15.77
N GLY A 44 -7.02 0.37 -15.63
CA GLY A 44 -8.17 -0.53 -15.53
C GLY A 44 -8.42 -1.42 -16.74
N GLN A 45 -7.82 -1.11 -17.89
CA GLN A 45 -7.89 -1.92 -19.10
C GLN A 45 -6.61 -2.74 -19.32
N GLN A 46 -5.76 -2.83 -18.27
CA GLN A 46 -4.49 -3.55 -18.33
C GLN A 46 -3.53 -2.97 -19.37
N GLN A 47 -3.56 -1.66 -19.54
CA GLN A 47 -2.65 -0.95 -20.43
C GLN A 47 -1.65 -0.14 -19.63
N TRP A 48 -0.40 -0.14 -20.09
CA TRP A 48 0.69 0.56 -19.43
C TRP A 48 0.79 1.98 -19.95
N GLU A 49 0.70 2.95 -19.08
CA GLU A 49 0.80 4.35 -19.43
C GLU A 49 2.20 4.91 -19.19
N THR A 50 3.02 4.21 -18.39
CA THR A 50 4.38 4.66 -18.08
C THR A 50 5.28 3.49 -17.72
N ASP A 51 6.57 3.65 -18.00
CA ASP A 51 7.61 2.76 -17.50
C ASP A 51 8.39 3.41 -16.34
N ASP A 52 7.99 4.61 -15.92
CA ASP A 52 8.59 5.29 -14.79
C ASP A 52 8.19 4.60 -13.48
N PHE A 53 9.18 4.34 -12.61
CA PHE A 53 8.94 3.60 -11.37
C PHE A 53 7.90 4.29 -10.49
N ALA A 54 8.09 5.57 -10.20
CA ALA A 54 7.16 6.30 -9.33
C ALA A 54 5.77 6.41 -9.98
N GLY A 55 5.72 6.54 -11.31
CA GLY A 55 4.46 6.54 -12.05
C GLY A 55 3.73 5.22 -11.93
N GLN A 56 4.46 4.09 -12.01
CA GLN A 56 3.84 2.78 -11.80
C GLN A 56 3.37 2.60 -10.36
N VAL A 57 4.12 3.09 -9.38
CA VAL A 57 3.68 3.06 -7.98
C VAL A 57 2.37 3.81 -7.83
N ARG A 58 2.28 5.01 -8.38
CA ARG A 58 1.06 5.82 -8.31
C ARG A 58 -0.14 5.07 -8.89
N GLN A 59 0.01 4.53 -10.09
CA GLN A 59 -1.07 3.79 -10.74
C GLN A 59 -1.47 2.55 -9.94
N THR A 60 -0.49 1.83 -9.39
CA THR A 60 -0.75 0.66 -8.56
C THR A 60 -1.58 1.03 -7.33
N LEU A 61 -1.21 2.12 -6.65
CA LEU A 61 -1.95 2.60 -5.48
C LEU A 61 -3.35 3.06 -5.85
N GLU A 62 -3.50 3.73 -6.99
CA GLU A 62 -4.81 4.14 -7.49
C GLU A 62 -5.71 2.93 -7.77
N ASN A 63 -5.12 1.86 -8.31
CA ASN A 63 -5.86 0.62 -8.55
C ASN A 63 -6.38 0.03 -7.23
N ILE A 64 -5.53 0.02 -6.19
CA ILE A 64 -5.92 -0.47 -4.87
C ILE A 64 -7.07 0.36 -4.31
N VAL A 65 -6.99 1.67 -4.41
CA VAL A 65 -8.04 2.57 -3.91
C VAL A 65 -9.36 2.34 -4.67
N ALA A 66 -9.28 2.13 -5.98
CA ALA A 66 -10.47 1.85 -6.79
C ALA A 66 -11.15 0.54 -6.36
N ILE A 67 -10.35 -0.50 -6.07
CA ILE A 67 -10.89 -1.78 -5.61
C ILE A 67 -11.51 -1.63 -4.21
N LEU A 68 -10.84 -0.91 -3.30
CA LEU A 68 -11.39 -0.63 -1.98
C LEU A 68 -12.76 0.06 -2.06
N ALA A 69 -12.91 0.98 -3.00
CA ALA A 69 -14.17 1.70 -3.17
C ALA A 69 -15.34 0.76 -3.48
N GLU A 70 -15.10 -0.37 -4.17
CA GLU A 70 -16.13 -1.38 -4.44
C GLU A 70 -16.66 -2.02 -3.15
N ALA A 71 -15.84 -2.02 -2.10
CA ALA A 71 -16.23 -2.55 -0.78
C ALA A 71 -16.77 -1.44 0.15
N GLY A 72 -16.94 -0.23 -0.37
CA GLY A 72 -17.32 0.91 0.47
C GLY A 72 -16.21 1.35 1.40
N ALA A 73 -14.95 1.05 1.03
CA ALA A 73 -13.79 1.30 1.86
C ALA A 73 -12.90 2.39 1.24
N GLY A 74 -11.99 2.91 2.03
CA GLY A 74 -11.00 3.88 1.57
C GLY A 74 -9.59 3.51 2.06
N PRO A 75 -8.59 4.28 1.66
CA PRO A 75 -7.20 4.01 2.03
C PRO A 75 -6.97 3.90 3.54
N GLN A 76 -7.74 4.63 4.34
CA GLN A 76 -7.62 4.61 5.79
C GLN A 76 -7.95 3.26 6.41
N HIS A 77 -8.60 2.37 5.66
CA HIS A 77 -8.97 1.04 6.13
C HIS A 77 -7.89 -0.01 5.86
N ILE A 78 -6.84 0.34 5.12
CA ILE A 78 -5.76 -0.61 4.81
C ILE A 78 -5.02 -0.94 6.12
N THR A 79 -4.87 -2.24 6.39
CA THR A 79 -4.18 -2.72 7.59
C THR A 79 -2.79 -3.22 7.28
N THR A 80 -2.57 -3.79 6.08
CA THR A 80 -1.26 -4.27 5.68
C THR A 80 -1.07 -4.14 4.18
N MET A 81 0.18 -3.91 3.79
CA MET A 81 0.60 -3.89 2.40
C MET A 81 1.92 -4.63 2.27
N THR A 82 2.06 -5.39 1.19
CA THR A 82 3.35 -5.95 0.81
C THR A 82 3.71 -5.43 -0.56
N TRP A 83 4.91 -4.86 -0.67
CA TRP A 83 5.44 -4.27 -1.90
C TRP A 83 6.50 -5.20 -2.45
N TYR A 84 6.34 -5.59 -3.71
CA TYR A 84 7.31 -6.39 -4.45
C TYR A 84 7.85 -5.53 -5.58
N PHE A 85 9.17 -5.46 -5.73
CA PHE A 85 9.77 -4.69 -6.82
C PHE A 85 10.97 -5.45 -7.37
N THR A 86 11.33 -5.17 -8.62
CA THR A 86 12.39 -5.93 -9.29
C THR A 86 13.76 -5.29 -9.16
N SER A 87 13.86 -4.07 -8.60
CA SER A 87 15.13 -3.40 -8.40
C SER A 87 15.13 -2.58 -7.12
N LYS A 88 15.86 -3.06 -6.13
CA LYS A 88 16.09 -2.30 -4.89
C LYS A 88 16.79 -0.98 -5.19
N ALA A 89 17.73 -0.99 -6.13
CA ALA A 89 18.45 0.23 -6.50
C ALA A 89 17.49 1.28 -7.07
N GLU A 90 16.57 0.87 -7.92
CA GLU A 90 15.56 1.78 -8.48
C GLU A 90 14.61 2.29 -7.40
N TYR A 91 14.17 1.41 -6.50
CA TYR A 91 13.33 1.79 -5.36
C TYR A 91 14.02 2.88 -4.54
N LEU A 92 15.27 2.66 -4.15
CA LEU A 92 16.02 3.61 -3.31
C LEU A 92 16.32 4.92 -4.05
N ALA A 93 16.49 4.88 -5.37
CA ALA A 93 16.73 6.07 -6.18
C ALA A 93 15.46 6.92 -6.35
N ASN A 94 14.28 6.37 -6.06
CA ASN A 94 13.00 7.02 -6.30
C ASN A 94 12.21 7.30 -5.03
N LEU A 95 12.83 7.29 -3.86
CA LEU A 95 12.13 7.45 -2.58
C LEU A 95 11.28 8.73 -2.51
N LYS A 96 11.77 9.82 -3.07
CA LYS A 96 11.03 11.08 -3.06
C LYS A 96 9.76 11.00 -3.90
N GLY A 97 9.87 10.49 -5.13
CA GLY A 97 8.70 10.32 -6.01
C GLY A 97 7.72 9.31 -5.47
N LEU A 98 8.23 8.23 -4.88
CA LEU A 98 7.45 7.19 -4.24
C LEU A 98 6.64 7.75 -3.07
N GLY A 99 7.31 8.53 -2.21
CA GLY A 99 6.66 9.18 -1.08
C GLY A 99 5.59 10.16 -1.51
N GLN A 100 5.84 10.91 -2.60
CA GLN A 100 4.86 11.84 -3.14
C GLN A 100 3.63 11.10 -3.66
N ALA A 101 3.83 10.03 -4.44
CA ALA A 101 2.73 9.21 -4.95
C ALA A 101 1.90 8.64 -3.81
N TYR A 102 2.57 8.14 -2.77
CA TYR A 102 1.89 7.59 -1.60
C TYR A 102 1.03 8.64 -0.90
N ARG A 103 1.60 9.81 -0.63
CA ARG A 103 0.86 10.90 0.03
C ARG A 103 -0.34 11.35 -0.79
N ASP A 104 -0.18 11.43 -2.11
CA ASP A 104 -1.26 11.90 -2.99
C ASP A 104 -2.41 10.90 -3.06
N VAL A 105 -2.13 9.61 -3.05
CA VAL A 105 -3.13 8.56 -3.29
C VAL A 105 -3.67 7.98 -1.98
N ILE A 106 -2.77 7.66 -1.05
CA ILE A 106 -3.15 7.03 0.23
C ILE A 106 -3.33 8.07 1.33
N GLY A 107 -2.47 9.09 1.35
CA GLY A 107 -2.50 10.09 2.39
C GLY A 107 -1.60 9.75 3.57
N LYS A 108 -1.92 10.30 4.74
CA LYS A 108 -1.11 10.13 5.96
C LYS A 108 -1.55 8.91 6.75
N HIS A 109 -1.70 7.79 6.08
CA HIS A 109 -2.06 6.54 6.71
C HIS A 109 -0.96 5.53 6.39
N PHE A 110 -0.35 4.95 7.43
CA PHE A 110 0.81 4.08 7.29
C PHE A 110 0.51 2.72 7.92
N PRO A 111 -0.01 1.77 7.12
CA PRO A 111 -0.31 0.43 7.62
C PRO A 111 0.96 -0.37 7.92
N ALA A 112 0.79 -1.56 8.46
CA ALA A 112 1.88 -2.52 8.58
C ALA A 112 2.35 -2.88 7.17
N MET A 113 3.66 -2.81 6.91
CA MET A 113 4.19 -2.99 5.57
C MET A 113 5.43 -3.84 5.54
N ALA A 114 5.63 -4.53 4.41
CA ALA A 114 6.90 -5.12 4.01
C ALA A 114 7.20 -4.66 2.60
N ALA A 115 8.48 -4.49 2.28
CA ALA A 115 8.93 -4.10 0.95
C ALA A 115 10.13 -4.96 0.60
N VAL A 116 10.04 -5.73 -0.49
CA VAL A 116 11.05 -6.73 -0.83
C VAL A 116 11.37 -6.71 -2.33
N GLU A 117 12.63 -6.92 -2.65
CA GLU A 117 13.04 -7.13 -4.03
C GLU A 117 12.78 -8.57 -4.42
N VAL A 118 12.27 -8.78 -5.63
CA VAL A 118 12.05 -10.10 -6.21
C VAL A 118 12.80 -10.20 -7.54
N THR A 119 13.08 -11.42 -7.99
CA THR A 119 13.83 -11.61 -9.23
C THR A 119 13.04 -11.22 -10.46
N ALA A 120 11.72 -11.36 -10.43
CA ALA A 120 10.84 -10.99 -11.54
C ALA A 120 9.41 -10.90 -11.05
N LEU A 121 8.62 -10.12 -11.76
CA LEU A 121 7.16 -10.13 -11.65
C LEU A 121 6.59 -10.84 -12.85
N VAL A 122 5.35 -11.31 -12.75
CA VAL A 122 4.74 -12.07 -13.85
C VAL A 122 4.61 -11.22 -15.12
N GLU A 123 4.26 -9.94 -14.94
CA GLU A 123 4.14 -9.02 -16.07
C GLU A 123 5.50 -8.39 -16.37
N ASP A 124 5.99 -8.57 -17.60
CA ASP A 124 7.34 -8.12 -17.97
C ASP A 124 7.57 -6.63 -17.77
N ARG A 125 6.56 -5.79 -17.98
CA ARG A 125 6.68 -4.35 -17.84
C ARG A 125 6.52 -3.88 -16.40
N ALA A 126 6.04 -4.74 -15.50
CA ALA A 126 5.81 -4.35 -14.12
C ALA A 126 7.14 -4.16 -13.40
N LYS A 127 7.29 -3.02 -12.75
CA LYS A 127 8.43 -2.71 -11.87
C LYS A 127 8.07 -2.86 -10.40
N VAL A 128 6.77 -2.87 -10.10
CA VAL A 128 6.25 -2.96 -8.74
C VAL A 128 4.93 -3.73 -8.77
N GLU A 129 4.71 -4.49 -7.72
CA GLU A 129 3.42 -5.12 -7.44
C GLU A 129 3.11 -4.92 -5.97
N ILE A 130 1.89 -4.53 -5.63
CA ILE A 130 1.50 -4.29 -4.24
C ILE A 130 0.24 -5.08 -3.93
N GLN A 131 0.30 -5.80 -2.81
CA GLN A 131 -0.81 -6.56 -2.26
C GLN A 131 -1.24 -5.88 -0.96
N ALA A 132 -2.54 -5.85 -0.69
CA ALA A 132 -3.04 -5.17 0.49
C ALA A 132 -4.20 -5.94 1.13
N MET A 133 -4.40 -5.68 2.42
CA MET A 133 -5.59 -6.12 3.14
C MET A 133 -6.14 -4.93 3.91
N ALA A 134 -7.45 -4.82 3.95
CA ALA A 134 -8.13 -3.78 4.70
C ALA A 134 -9.16 -4.38 5.64
N VAL A 135 -9.50 -3.62 6.68
CA VAL A 135 -10.59 -3.97 7.60
C VAL A 135 -11.52 -2.78 7.65
N VAL A 136 -12.77 -3.00 7.28
CA VAL A 136 -13.79 -1.96 7.25
C VAL A 136 -14.64 -2.09 8.50
N PRO A 137 -14.81 -1.00 9.29
CA PRO A 137 -15.65 -1.05 10.49
C PRO A 137 -17.08 -1.46 10.14
N ASP A 138 -17.68 -2.19 11.06
CA ASP A 138 -19.09 -2.57 10.95
C ASP A 138 -20.02 -1.36 11.13
#